data_362b5e41b089dd3285b164af7cb3a387
#
_entry.id   362b5e41b089dd3285b164af7cb3a387
#
_cell.length_a   1.000
_cell.length_b   1.000
_cell.length_c   1.000
_cell.angle_alpha   90.00
_cell.angle_beta   90.00
_cell.angle_gamma   90.00
#
_symmetry.space_group_name_H-M   'P 1'
#
loop_
_entity.id
_entity.type
_entity.pdbx_description
1 polymer ?
#
loop_
_entity_poly.entity_id
_entity_poly.type
_entity_poly.pdbx_seq_one_letter_code
_entity_poly.pdbx_strand_id
1 'polypeptide(L)'
;MEEVLIKTDSVSVRILELEEGEALPWHHHSEVTDYIFALDGEIEIQLRSPDEKVALTPGERCKVSTGRVHRVVNMCQRKTKYLLIQGIGKYDFNKADS
;
A
#
# COMPACT_ATOMS: atom_id res chain seq x y z
N MET A 1 12.75 0.52 4.21
CA MET A 1 13.39 1.31 3.14
C MET A 1 12.36 1.73 2.11
N GLU A 2 12.57 2.86 1.48
CA GLU A 2 11.70 3.38 0.43
C GLU A 2 12.57 3.83 -0.73
N GLU A 3 12.19 3.44 -1.94
CA GLU A 3 12.86 3.89 -3.15
C GLU A 3 11.84 4.63 -4.03
N VAL A 4 12.09 5.92 -4.28
CA VAL A 4 11.23 6.73 -5.14
C VAL A 4 11.67 6.55 -6.59
N LEU A 5 10.79 6.03 -7.44
CA LEU A 5 11.08 5.84 -8.86
C LEU A 5 10.63 7.04 -9.70
N ILE A 6 9.42 7.53 -9.44
CA ILE A 6 8.83 8.68 -10.14
C ILE A 6 8.05 9.49 -9.12
N LYS A 7 8.20 10.80 -9.16
CA LYS A 7 7.38 11.69 -8.34
C LYS A 7 7.07 12.96 -9.12
N THR A 8 5.79 13.25 -9.29
CA THR A 8 5.27 14.49 -9.86
C THR A 8 4.29 15.11 -8.86
N ASP A 9 3.68 16.24 -9.22
CA ASP A 9 2.68 16.88 -8.36
C ASP A 9 1.41 16.01 -8.18
N SER A 10 1.19 15.06 -9.10
CA SER A 10 -0.06 14.28 -9.13
C SER A 10 0.14 12.77 -9.14
N VAL A 11 1.37 12.28 -9.31
CA VAL A 11 1.67 10.84 -9.37
C VAL A 11 2.94 10.53 -8.60
N SER A 12 2.91 9.45 -7.82
CA SER A 12 4.08 8.93 -7.11
C SER A 12 4.20 7.44 -7.37
N VAL A 13 5.41 6.99 -7.69
CA VAL A 13 5.74 5.57 -7.88
C VAL A 13 6.92 5.23 -6.98
N ARG A 14 6.72 4.30 -6.06
CA ARG A 14 7.73 3.95 -5.05
C ARG A 14 7.79 2.44 -4.87
N ILE A 15 8.98 1.95 -4.49
CA ILE A 15 9.15 0.60 -3.95
C ILE A 15 9.33 0.73 -2.46
N LEU A 16 8.55 -0.04 -1.70
CA LEU A 16 8.58 -0.03 -0.25
C LEU A 16 8.94 -1.41 0.28
N GLU A 17 9.68 -1.42 1.39
CA GLU A 17 10.00 -2.65 2.10
C GLU A 17 9.29 -2.68 3.43
N LEU A 18 8.81 -3.86 3.81
CA LEU A 18 8.28 -4.12 5.15
C LEU A 18 9.14 -5.19 5.80
N GLU A 19 9.47 -4.95 7.06
CA GLU A 19 10.17 -5.94 7.89
C GLU A 19 9.23 -7.08 8.26
N GLU A 20 9.80 -8.20 8.72
CA GLU A 20 9.01 -9.34 9.18
C GLU A 20 7.91 -8.90 10.14
N GLY A 21 6.67 -9.26 9.84
CA GLY A 21 5.51 -8.96 10.68
C GLY A 21 5.10 -7.50 10.74
N GLU A 22 5.79 -6.63 10.02
CA GLU A 22 5.48 -5.20 10.04
C GLU A 22 4.14 -4.93 9.35
N ALA A 23 3.37 -4.01 9.94
CA ALA A 23 2.14 -3.49 9.34
C ALA A 23 2.22 -1.97 9.31
N LEU A 24 1.79 -1.36 8.22
CA LEU A 24 1.62 0.08 8.18
C LEU A 24 0.47 0.49 9.11
N PRO A 25 0.44 1.74 9.59
CA PRO A 25 -0.73 2.24 10.30
C PRO A 25 -1.96 2.20 9.40
N TRP A 26 -3.13 2.04 9.99
CA TRP A 26 -4.39 2.27 9.27
C TRP A 26 -4.44 3.72 8.80
N HIS A 27 -4.80 3.92 7.54
CA HIS A 27 -4.79 5.27 6.94
C HIS A 27 -5.69 5.33 5.71
N HIS A 28 -5.93 6.55 5.24
CA HIS A 28 -6.61 6.79 3.96
C HIS A 28 -5.97 7.98 3.26
N HIS A 29 -6.24 8.11 1.98
CA HIS A 29 -5.80 9.22 1.14
C HIS A 29 -7.01 9.98 0.61
N SER A 30 -6.93 11.31 0.59
CA SER A 30 -8.08 12.15 0.21
C SER A 30 -8.29 12.24 -1.30
N GLU A 31 -7.21 12.13 -2.09
CA GLU A 31 -7.29 12.33 -3.55
C GLU A 31 -6.73 11.18 -4.37
N VAL A 32 -5.68 10.51 -3.90
CA VAL A 32 -5.03 9.48 -4.69
C VAL A 32 -5.67 8.10 -4.49
N THR A 33 -5.61 7.30 -5.55
CA THR A 33 -5.90 5.86 -5.52
C THR A 33 -4.57 5.13 -5.42
N ASP A 34 -4.51 4.08 -4.61
CA ASP A 34 -3.33 3.22 -4.50
C ASP A 34 -3.44 2.04 -5.44
N TYR A 35 -2.38 1.77 -6.19
CA TYR A 35 -2.19 0.54 -6.95
C TYR A 35 -0.99 -0.18 -6.35
N ILE A 36 -1.24 -1.34 -5.74
CA ILE A 36 -0.24 -2.06 -4.97
C ILE A 36 0.09 -3.37 -5.67
N PHE A 37 1.37 -3.58 -5.98
CA PHE A 37 1.86 -4.79 -6.64
C PHE A 37 2.88 -5.46 -5.73
N ALA A 38 2.64 -6.72 -5.36
CA ALA A 38 3.65 -7.48 -4.63
C ALA A 38 4.84 -7.77 -5.55
N LEU A 39 6.05 -7.54 -5.07
CA LEU A 39 7.28 -7.77 -5.83
C LEU A 39 8.08 -8.94 -5.26
N ASP A 40 8.26 -8.98 -3.95
CA ASP A 40 9.05 -10.00 -3.27
C ASP A 40 8.38 -10.37 -1.96
N GLY A 41 7.95 -11.61 -1.86
CA GLY A 41 7.21 -12.12 -0.70
C GLY A 41 5.73 -11.78 -0.76
N GLU A 42 4.97 -12.43 0.12
CA GLU A 42 3.52 -12.23 0.20
C GLU A 42 3.19 -11.07 1.14
N ILE A 43 2.28 -10.21 0.69
CA ILE A 43 1.73 -9.14 1.51
C ILE A 43 0.22 -9.29 1.57
N GLU A 44 -0.39 -8.69 2.58
CA GLU A 44 -1.84 -8.65 2.70
C GLU A 44 -2.31 -7.21 2.77
N ILE A 45 -3.27 -6.86 1.95
CA ILE A 45 -3.93 -5.56 2.00
C ILE A 45 -5.18 -5.74 2.86
N GLN A 46 -5.25 -5.00 3.94
CA GLN A 46 -6.40 -5.01 4.84
C GLN A 46 -7.18 -3.72 4.65
N LEU A 47 -8.49 -3.85 4.46
CA LEU A 47 -9.37 -2.73 4.14
C LEU A 47 -10.57 -2.69 5.09
N ARG A 48 -11.14 -1.49 5.24
CA ARG A 48 -12.34 -1.26 6.06
C ARG A 48 -13.48 -0.73 5.20
N SER A 49 -14.69 -0.91 5.70
CA SER A 49 -15.95 -0.35 5.17
C SER A 49 -16.22 -0.74 3.73
N PRO A 50 -16.44 -2.01 3.42
CA PRO A 50 -16.50 -3.15 4.32
C PRO A 50 -15.11 -3.72 4.63
N ASP A 51 -15.03 -4.51 5.71
CA ASP A 51 -13.80 -5.18 6.08
C ASP A 51 -13.46 -6.25 5.05
N GLU A 52 -12.24 -6.17 4.52
CA GLU A 52 -11.74 -7.11 3.52
C GLU A 52 -10.26 -7.37 3.76
N LYS A 53 -9.80 -8.53 3.30
CA LYS A 53 -8.39 -8.89 3.26
C LYS A 53 -8.07 -9.44 1.88
N VAL A 54 -7.01 -8.94 1.27
CA VAL A 54 -6.55 -9.37 -0.05
C VAL A 54 -5.10 -9.78 0.05
N ALA A 55 -4.81 -11.06 -0.09
CA ALA A 55 -3.44 -11.55 -0.10
C ALA A 55 -2.87 -11.42 -1.51
N LEU A 56 -1.64 -10.91 -1.61
CA LEU A 56 -0.94 -10.73 -2.88
C LEU A 56 0.38 -11.49 -2.84
N THR A 57 0.57 -12.39 -3.80
CA THR A 57 1.88 -13.00 -4.07
C THR A 57 2.57 -12.21 -5.19
N PRO A 58 3.91 -12.37 -5.37
CA PRO A 58 4.64 -11.58 -6.37
C PRO A 58 3.97 -11.58 -7.74
N GLY A 59 3.79 -10.40 -8.31
CA GLY A 59 3.12 -10.19 -9.60
C GLY A 59 1.63 -9.89 -9.49
N GLU A 60 1.01 -10.14 -8.35
CA GLU A 60 -0.40 -9.82 -8.13
C GLU A 60 -0.56 -8.38 -7.67
N ARG A 61 -1.73 -7.81 -7.92
CA ARG A 61 -2.02 -6.40 -7.62
C ARG A 61 -3.37 -6.22 -6.95
N CYS A 62 -3.48 -5.09 -6.23
CA CYS A 62 -4.71 -4.65 -5.60
C CYS A 62 -4.86 -3.14 -5.78
N LYS A 63 -6.07 -2.70 -6.07
CA LYS A 63 -6.39 -1.27 -6.17
C LYS A 63 -7.15 -0.87 -4.91
N VAL A 64 -6.72 0.21 -4.26
CA VAL A 64 -7.42 0.78 -3.11
C VAL A 64 -7.95 2.15 -3.50
N SER A 65 -9.28 2.28 -3.51
CA SER A 65 -9.95 3.50 -3.91
C SER A 65 -9.68 4.65 -2.95
N THR A 66 -9.72 5.86 -3.48
CA THR A 66 -9.61 7.10 -2.70
C THR A 66 -10.56 7.06 -1.50
N GLY A 67 -10.05 7.50 -0.36
CA GLY A 67 -10.84 7.61 0.87
C GLY A 67 -11.01 6.33 1.67
N ARG A 68 -10.65 5.19 1.12
CA ARG A 68 -10.84 3.91 1.82
C ARG A 68 -9.73 3.66 2.83
N VAL A 69 -10.12 3.44 4.09
CA VAL A 69 -9.17 3.11 5.15
C VAL A 69 -8.57 1.74 4.91
N HIS A 70 -7.25 1.66 4.94
CA HIS A 70 -6.52 0.43 4.63
C HIS A 70 -5.13 0.42 5.27
N ARG A 71 -4.47 -0.73 5.18
CA ARG A 71 -3.05 -0.88 5.53
C ARG A 71 -2.46 -2.06 4.79
N VAL A 72 -1.13 -2.06 4.65
CA VAL A 72 -0.36 -3.17 4.08
C VAL A 72 0.35 -3.90 5.21
N VAL A 73 0.29 -5.23 5.19
CA VAL A 73 0.86 -6.08 6.22
C VAL A 73 1.80 -7.09 5.58
N ASN A 74 2.99 -7.26 6.16
CA ASN A 74 3.91 -8.30 5.73
C ASN A 74 3.50 -9.63 6.38
N MET A 75 3.09 -10.58 5.54
CA MET A 75 2.66 -11.92 5.98
C MET A 75 3.79 -12.94 5.96
N CYS A 76 5.01 -12.55 5.63
CA CYS A 76 6.17 -13.45 5.54
C CYS A 76 7.02 -13.39 6.81
N GLN A 77 7.85 -14.44 6.98
CA GLN A 77 8.86 -14.48 8.04
C GLN A 77 10.19 -13.90 7.55
N ARG A 78 10.10 -12.94 6.66
CA ARG A 78 11.23 -12.19 6.11
C ARG A 78 10.76 -10.87 5.55
N LYS A 79 11.71 -10.02 5.18
CA LYS A 79 11.43 -8.73 4.54
C LYS A 79 10.68 -8.95 3.22
N THR A 80 9.71 -8.09 2.93
CA THR A 80 8.96 -8.10 1.66
C THR A 80 9.09 -6.76 0.96
N LYS A 81 8.82 -6.76 -0.36
CA LYS A 81 8.82 -5.55 -1.18
C LYS A 81 7.55 -5.46 -1.98
N TYR A 82 7.05 -4.26 -2.15
CA TYR A 82 5.93 -4.00 -3.04
C TYR A 82 6.09 -2.69 -3.78
N LEU A 83 5.51 -2.63 -4.98
CA LEU A 83 5.46 -1.41 -5.79
C LEU A 83 4.16 -0.69 -5.46
N LEU A 84 4.27 0.60 -5.17
CA LEU A 84 3.13 1.45 -4.85
C LEU A 84 3.05 2.58 -5.88
N ILE A 85 1.96 2.59 -6.64
CA ILE A 85 1.63 3.67 -7.57
C ILE A 85 0.47 4.43 -6.96
N GLN A 86 0.64 5.74 -6.78
CA GLN A 86 -0.39 6.61 -6.21
C GLN A 86 -0.70 7.74 -7.17
N GLY A 87 -1.95 7.89 -7.53
CA GLY A 87 -2.42 8.92 -8.47
C GLY A 87 -3.93 8.79 -8.71
N ILE A 88 -4.53 9.69 -9.41
CA ILE A 88 -3.97 10.99 -9.80
C ILE A 88 -4.50 12.00 -8.80
N GLY A 89 -3.64 12.87 -8.26
CA GLY A 89 -4.04 13.86 -7.28
C GLY A 89 -2.94 14.19 -6.31
N LYS A 90 -3.22 15.07 -5.38
CA LYS A 90 -2.28 15.46 -4.35
C LYS A 90 -2.19 14.37 -3.29
N TYR A 91 -0.97 13.94 -2.98
CA TYR A 91 -0.73 12.93 -1.96
C TYR A 91 -0.95 13.52 -0.55
N ASP A 92 -1.64 12.77 0.29
CA ASP A 92 -1.70 13.00 1.73
C ASP A 92 -1.74 11.63 2.44
N PHE A 93 -1.52 11.63 3.74
CA PHE A 93 -1.55 10.42 4.55
C PHE A 93 -2.30 10.76 5.84
N ASN A 94 -3.51 10.23 5.96
CA ASN A 94 -4.38 10.51 7.10
C ASN A 94 -4.50 9.24 7.94
N LYS A 95 -3.89 9.24 9.13
CA LYS A 95 -4.01 8.11 10.05
C LYS A 95 -5.45 7.93 10.48
N ALA A 96 -5.86 6.68 10.63
CA ALA A 96 -7.19 6.33 11.06
C ALA A 96 -7.12 5.30 12.19
N ASP A 97 -8.15 5.28 13.01
CA ASP A 97 -8.35 4.20 13.98
C ASP A 97 -8.94 3.01 13.23
N SER A 98 -8.29 1.89 13.27
CA SER A 98 -8.62 0.66 12.54
C SER A 98 -10.10 0.48 12.20
#